data_c90abb07723b72d7ddec5275de55cf00
#
_entry.id   c90abb07723b72d7ddec5275de55cf00
#
_cell.length_a   1.000
_cell.length_b   1.000
_cell.length_c   1.000
_cell.angle_alpha   90.00
_cell.angle_beta   90.00
_cell.angle_gamma   90.00
#
_symmetry.space_group_name_H-M   'P 1'
#
loop_
_entity.id
_entity.type
_entity.pdbx_description
1 polymer ?
#
loop_
_entity_poly.entity_id
_entity_poly.type
_entity_poly.pdbx_seq_one_letter_code
_entity_poly.pdbx_strand_id
1 'polypeptide(L)'
;DAIFAGFADHFIPQDDWPRLIRTLCDTGDVSAIAKAARPAGPAPLLQIETQVNEFFRGDYFGDIVNNLNHSGGDFAKTCRKKLGRSSPLAMAATIELIHRVRGLDDIVLALGMEYRFTYRAAEQGDFIEGIRAMVIDKDKSPKWRYAMTDPLLPAASAMLRPLGLHSLDLTEN
;
A
#
# COMPACT_ATOMS: atom_id res chain seq x y z
N ASP A 1 -2.88 -8.43 -12.86
CA ASP A 1 -2.88 -8.35 -11.38
C ASP A 1 -4.03 -7.51 -10.84
N ALA A 2 -4.32 -6.32 -11.39
CA ALA A 2 -5.36 -5.43 -10.87
C ALA A 2 -6.77 -6.08 -10.88
N ILE A 3 -7.12 -6.79 -11.96
CA ILE A 3 -8.39 -7.53 -12.04
C ILE A 3 -8.42 -8.67 -11.04
N PHE A 4 -7.32 -9.43 -10.93
CA PHE A 4 -7.21 -10.52 -9.95
C PHE A 4 -7.38 -10.02 -8.51
N ALA A 5 -6.80 -8.85 -8.19
CA ALA A 5 -6.87 -8.24 -6.86
C ALA A 5 -8.18 -7.45 -6.62
N GLY A 6 -9.11 -7.38 -7.59
CA GLY A 6 -10.37 -6.68 -7.44
C GLY A 6 -10.30 -5.15 -7.56
N PHE A 7 -9.18 -4.61 -8.05
CA PHE A 7 -9.01 -3.16 -8.25
C PHE A 7 -9.46 -2.66 -9.62
N ALA A 8 -9.77 -3.56 -10.55
CA ALA A 8 -10.22 -3.22 -11.89
C ALA A 8 -11.13 -4.31 -12.44
N ASP A 9 -12.09 -3.92 -13.28
CA ASP A 9 -13.07 -4.82 -13.90
C ASP A 9 -12.65 -5.22 -15.32
N HIS A 10 -12.00 -4.29 -16.04
CA HIS A 10 -11.69 -4.47 -17.46
C HIS A 10 -10.26 -4.11 -17.79
N PHE A 11 -9.68 -4.86 -18.71
CA PHE A 11 -8.42 -4.52 -19.36
C PHE A 11 -8.71 -3.94 -20.74
N ILE A 12 -8.27 -2.71 -20.98
CA ILE A 12 -8.40 -2.02 -22.29
C ILE A 12 -7.01 -1.53 -22.70
N PRO A 13 -6.46 -2.01 -23.84
CA PRO A 13 -5.18 -1.54 -24.35
C PRO A 13 -5.15 -0.01 -24.49
N GLN A 14 -4.01 0.60 -24.17
CA GLN A 14 -3.84 2.05 -24.20
C GLN A 14 -4.14 2.64 -25.61
N ASP A 15 -3.81 1.91 -26.67
CA ASP A 15 -4.06 2.32 -28.05
C ASP A 15 -5.55 2.45 -28.36
N ASP A 16 -6.42 1.75 -27.63
CA ASP A 16 -7.87 1.83 -27.79
C ASP A 16 -8.50 2.99 -26.99
N TRP A 17 -7.79 3.61 -26.04
CA TRP A 17 -8.33 4.66 -25.18
C TRP A 17 -8.83 5.90 -25.93
N PRO A 18 -8.12 6.45 -26.94
CA PRO A 18 -8.62 7.64 -27.65
C PRO A 18 -9.96 7.41 -28.35
N ARG A 19 -10.18 6.20 -28.88
CA ARG A 19 -11.44 5.81 -29.50
C ARG A 19 -12.54 5.64 -28.45
N LEU A 20 -12.25 4.95 -27.37
CA LEU A 20 -13.19 4.72 -26.29
C LEU A 20 -13.64 6.05 -25.65
N ILE A 21 -12.69 6.95 -25.36
CA ILE A 21 -12.97 8.27 -24.77
C ILE A 21 -13.92 9.05 -25.69
N ARG A 22 -13.66 9.11 -27.00
CA ARG A 22 -14.56 9.77 -27.94
C ARG A 22 -15.96 9.16 -27.90
N THR A 23 -16.05 7.83 -27.96
CA THR A 23 -17.35 7.13 -27.91
C THR A 23 -18.12 7.49 -26.64
N LEU A 24 -17.45 7.49 -25.48
CA LEU A 24 -18.08 7.85 -24.21
C LEU A 24 -18.55 9.32 -24.19
N CYS A 25 -17.73 10.24 -24.71
CA CYS A 25 -18.09 11.66 -24.79
C CYS A 25 -19.27 11.90 -25.73
N ASP A 26 -19.32 11.19 -26.86
CA ASP A 26 -20.35 11.41 -27.90
C ASP A 26 -21.68 10.75 -27.51
N THR A 27 -21.65 9.63 -26.86
CA THR A 27 -22.85 8.78 -26.62
C THR A 27 -23.32 8.72 -25.18
N GLY A 28 -22.42 8.92 -24.20
CA GLY A 28 -22.68 8.64 -22.79
C GLY A 28 -22.91 7.13 -22.45
N ASP A 29 -22.75 6.23 -23.45
CA ASP A 29 -23.01 4.80 -23.29
C ASP A 29 -21.82 4.10 -22.61
N VAL A 30 -21.92 3.88 -21.29
CA VAL A 30 -20.91 3.18 -20.49
C VAL A 30 -20.70 1.72 -20.93
N SER A 31 -21.65 1.11 -21.67
CA SER A 31 -21.48 -0.24 -22.20
C SER A 31 -20.32 -0.35 -23.20
N ALA A 32 -19.87 0.76 -23.75
CA ALA A 32 -18.70 0.85 -24.61
C ALA A 32 -17.42 0.38 -23.92
N ILE A 33 -17.31 0.52 -22.58
CA ILE A 33 -16.18 0.03 -21.77
C ILE A 33 -16.08 -1.49 -21.88
N ALA A 34 -17.18 -2.20 -21.58
CA ALA A 34 -17.21 -3.67 -21.63
C ALA A 34 -16.98 -4.18 -23.06
N LYS A 35 -17.50 -3.47 -24.09
CA LYS A 35 -17.29 -3.82 -25.52
C LYS A 35 -15.82 -3.65 -25.96
N ALA A 36 -15.09 -2.70 -25.34
CA ALA A 36 -13.68 -2.47 -25.64
C ALA A 36 -12.74 -3.38 -24.83
N ALA A 37 -13.26 -4.06 -23.82
CA ALA A 37 -12.48 -4.93 -22.95
C ALA A 37 -11.87 -6.13 -23.72
N ARG A 38 -10.67 -6.51 -23.30
CA ARG A 38 -9.92 -7.65 -23.85
C ARG A 38 -9.40 -8.53 -22.72
N PRO A 39 -9.04 -9.81 -23.00
CA PRO A 39 -8.35 -10.65 -22.02
C PRO A 39 -7.07 -10.00 -21.52
N ALA A 40 -6.92 -9.89 -20.20
CA ALA A 40 -5.78 -9.21 -19.58
C ALA A 40 -4.48 -10.05 -19.57
N GLY A 41 -4.54 -11.30 -20.00
CA GLY A 41 -3.43 -12.25 -19.86
C GLY A 41 -3.27 -12.77 -18.43
N PRO A 42 -2.16 -13.50 -18.16
CA PRO A 42 -1.92 -14.10 -16.84
C PRO A 42 -1.66 -13.02 -15.78
N ALA A 43 -2.09 -13.29 -14.54
CA ALA A 43 -1.80 -12.46 -13.38
C ALA A 43 -0.57 -13.01 -12.64
N PRO A 44 0.61 -12.38 -12.67
CA PRO A 44 1.78 -12.83 -11.92
C PRO A 44 1.52 -12.96 -10.42
N LEU A 45 0.66 -12.11 -9.85
CA LEU A 45 0.30 -12.16 -8.44
C LEU A 45 -0.40 -13.48 -8.07
N LEU A 46 -1.23 -14.03 -8.97
CA LEU A 46 -1.88 -15.33 -8.77
C LEU A 46 -0.86 -16.48 -8.61
N GLN A 47 0.28 -16.40 -9.30
CA GLN A 47 1.32 -17.44 -9.24
C GLN A 47 2.04 -17.48 -7.88
N ILE A 48 2.04 -16.38 -7.15
CA ILE A 48 2.68 -16.26 -5.83
C ILE A 48 1.67 -16.12 -4.68
N GLU A 49 0.37 -16.22 -4.96
CA GLU A 49 -0.70 -16.02 -3.98
C GLU A 49 -0.52 -16.91 -2.74
N THR A 50 -0.24 -18.19 -2.95
CA THR A 50 -0.01 -19.15 -1.84
C THR A 50 1.14 -18.68 -0.94
N GLN A 51 2.25 -18.24 -1.52
CA GLN A 51 3.41 -17.74 -0.76
C GLN A 51 3.10 -16.43 -0.05
N VAL A 52 2.32 -15.53 -0.69
CA VAL A 52 1.86 -14.29 -0.06
C VAL A 52 1.00 -14.62 1.16
N ASN A 53 0.00 -15.49 1.00
CA ASN A 53 -0.90 -15.89 2.08
C ASN A 53 -0.17 -16.61 3.22
N GLU A 54 0.87 -17.38 2.94
CA GLU A 54 1.67 -18.07 3.93
C GLU A 54 2.56 -17.10 4.74
N PHE A 55 3.31 -16.25 4.05
CA PHE A 55 4.37 -15.47 4.70
C PHE A 55 3.89 -14.13 5.25
N PHE A 56 2.86 -13.55 4.66
CA PHE A 56 2.28 -12.29 5.11
C PHE A 56 1.04 -12.46 6.01
N ARG A 57 0.82 -13.67 6.52
CA ARG A 57 -0.20 -13.93 7.55
C ARG A 57 0.26 -13.40 8.91
N GLY A 58 -0.70 -13.00 9.72
CA GLY A 58 -0.48 -12.51 11.09
C GLY A 58 -1.13 -11.17 11.32
N ASP A 59 -1.33 -10.82 12.58
CA ASP A 59 -2.01 -9.60 12.97
C ASP A 59 -1.05 -8.42 13.12
N TYR A 60 0.24 -8.70 13.24
CA TYR A 60 1.26 -7.70 13.49
C TYR A 60 2.44 -7.81 12.53
N PHE A 61 3.13 -6.69 12.33
CA PHE A 61 4.32 -6.66 11.50
C PHE A 61 5.39 -7.68 11.94
N GLY A 62 5.55 -7.87 13.25
CA GLY A 62 6.49 -8.87 13.81
C GLY A 62 6.19 -10.30 13.35
N ASP A 63 4.92 -10.66 13.17
CA ASP A 63 4.54 -12.00 12.70
C ASP A 63 5.03 -12.22 11.26
N ILE A 64 4.87 -11.22 10.41
CA ILE A 64 5.35 -11.26 9.01
C ILE A 64 6.88 -11.37 8.97
N VAL A 65 7.58 -10.57 9.77
CA VAL A 65 9.05 -10.64 9.86
C VAL A 65 9.49 -12.01 10.31
N ASN A 66 8.84 -12.59 11.33
CA ASN A 66 9.14 -13.93 11.84
C ASN A 66 8.87 -15.02 10.80
N ASN A 67 7.71 -14.97 10.13
CA ASN A 67 7.37 -15.92 9.07
C ASN A 67 8.44 -15.90 7.96
N LEU A 68 8.81 -14.72 7.49
CA LEU A 68 9.83 -14.56 6.45
C LEU A 68 11.23 -15.01 6.90
N ASN A 69 11.60 -14.78 8.18
CA ASN A 69 12.90 -15.16 8.69
C ASN A 69 13.06 -16.67 8.89
N HIS A 70 11.98 -17.35 9.26
CA HIS A 70 11.97 -18.80 9.43
C HIS A 70 11.69 -19.57 8.12
N SER A 71 11.45 -18.85 7.02
CA SER A 71 11.14 -19.44 5.73
C SER A 71 12.34 -19.42 4.78
N GLY A 72 12.53 -20.52 4.07
CA GLY A 72 13.51 -20.64 2.98
C GLY A 72 12.96 -20.16 1.64
N GLY A 73 13.78 -20.32 0.59
CA GLY A 73 13.39 -20.06 -0.80
C GLY A 73 13.60 -18.61 -1.27
N ASP A 74 13.53 -18.45 -2.59
CA ASP A 74 13.87 -17.18 -3.25
C ASP A 74 12.80 -16.10 -3.00
N PHE A 75 11.54 -16.48 -2.84
CA PHE A 75 10.47 -15.54 -2.56
C PHE A 75 10.71 -14.86 -1.20
N ALA A 76 10.89 -15.65 -0.13
CA ALA A 76 11.15 -15.11 1.22
C ALA A 76 12.43 -14.26 1.25
N LYS A 77 13.51 -14.71 0.57
CA LYS A 77 14.76 -13.94 0.44
C LYS A 77 14.53 -12.59 -0.25
N THR A 78 13.75 -12.58 -1.33
CA THR A 78 13.40 -11.36 -2.06
C THR A 78 12.58 -10.41 -1.22
N CYS A 79 11.60 -10.92 -0.47
CA CYS A 79 10.78 -10.13 0.44
C CYS A 79 11.65 -9.51 1.55
N ARG A 80 12.50 -10.29 2.23
CA ARG A 80 13.43 -9.76 3.26
C ARG A 80 14.31 -8.64 2.71
N LYS A 81 14.86 -8.80 1.49
CA LYS A 81 15.68 -7.77 0.85
C LYS A 81 14.90 -6.48 0.59
N LYS A 82 13.63 -6.58 0.16
CA LYS A 82 12.76 -5.40 -0.07
C LYS A 82 12.38 -4.74 1.25
N LEU A 83 11.91 -5.51 2.23
CA LEU A 83 11.52 -4.99 3.54
C LEU A 83 12.70 -4.31 4.25
N GLY A 84 13.90 -4.88 4.18
CA GLY A 84 15.11 -4.30 4.79
C GLY A 84 15.52 -2.92 4.28
N ARG A 85 14.90 -2.43 3.20
CA ARG A 85 15.12 -1.09 2.65
C ARG A 85 14.03 -0.08 3.04
N SER A 86 12.96 -0.56 3.66
CA SER A 86 11.79 0.23 4.00
C SER A 86 11.76 0.57 5.48
N SER A 87 11.14 1.69 5.85
CA SER A 87 10.97 2.06 7.26
C SER A 87 10.14 1.02 8.01
N PRO A 88 10.67 0.41 9.07
CA PRO A 88 9.93 -0.53 9.89
C PRO A 88 8.67 0.08 10.50
N LEU A 89 8.74 1.34 10.95
CA LEU A 89 7.59 2.06 11.50
C LEU A 89 6.49 2.25 10.45
N ALA A 90 6.85 2.62 9.21
CA ALA A 90 5.88 2.81 8.14
C ALA A 90 5.20 1.48 7.77
N MET A 91 5.95 0.38 7.70
CA MET A 91 5.40 -0.95 7.43
C MET A 91 4.44 -1.41 8.52
N ALA A 92 4.83 -1.24 9.79
CA ALA A 92 3.96 -1.60 10.92
C ALA A 92 2.69 -0.74 10.96
N ALA A 93 2.81 0.56 10.69
CA ALA A 93 1.65 1.46 10.62
C ALA A 93 0.73 1.12 9.45
N THR A 94 1.27 0.65 8.31
CA THR A 94 0.47 0.20 7.16
C THR A 94 -0.40 -1.01 7.54
N ILE A 95 0.15 -2.00 8.23
CA ILE A 95 -0.61 -3.18 8.67
C ILE A 95 -1.71 -2.77 9.65
N GLU A 96 -1.37 -1.96 10.64
CA GLU A 96 -2.32 -1.45 11.62
C GLU A 96 -3.44 -0.63 10.97
N LEU A 97 -3.11 0.21 9.98
CA LEU A 97 -4.07 0.99 9.20
C LEU A 97 -5.02 0.08 8.42
N ILE A 98 -4.48 -0.91 7.68
CA ILE A 98 -5.28 -1.86 6.91
C ILE A 98 -6.25 -2.61 7.84
N HIS A 99 -5.81 -3.04 9.02
CA HIS A 99 -6.69 -3.71 9.98
C HIS A 99 -7.82 -2.80 10.48
N ARG A 100 -7.55 -1.52 10.67
CA ARG A 100 -8.56 -0.55 11.12
C ARG A 100 -9.59 -0.21 10.04
N VAL A 101 -9.18 -0.20 8.77
CA VAL A 101 -10.08 0.14 7.65
C VAL A 101 -10.72 -1.09 7.01
N ARG A 102 -10.20 -2.30 7.29
CA ARG A 102 -10.75 -3.55 6.76
C ARG A 102 -12.23 -3.69 7.16
N GLY A 103 -13.09 -3.83 6.17
CA GLY A 103 -14.53 -3.97 6.37
C GLY A 103 -15.28 -2.65 6.61
N LEU A 104 -14.60 -1.50 6.51
CA LEU A 104 -15.27 -0.21 6.45
C LEU A 104 -15.56 0.09 4.97
N ASP A 105 -16.81 0.43 4.69
CA ASP A 105 -17.24 0.91 3.37
C ASP A 105 -17.33 2.44 3.38
N ASP A 106 -16.23 3.07 3.81
CA ASP A 106 -16.14 4.52 3.94
C ASP A 106 -14.74 5.02 3.59
N ILE A 107 -14.61 5.56 2.40
CA ILE A 107 -13.34 6.12 1.88
C ILE A 107 -12.89 7.35 2.68
N VAL A 108 -13.80 8.14 3.21
CA VAL A 108 -13.48 9.36 3.99
C VAL A 108 -12.77 8.98 5.28
N LEU A 109 -13.27 7.94 5.98
CA LEU A 109 -12.61 7.41 7.17
C LEU A 109 -11.23 6.82 6.85
N ALA A 110 -11.10 6.08 5.75
CA ALA A 110 -9.82 5.50 5.32
C ALA A 110 -8.80 6.60 5.03
N LEU A 111 -9.15 7.61 4.22
CA LEU A 111 -8.30 8.75 3.91
C LEU A 111 -7.94 9.57 5.17
N GLY A 112 -8.89 9.75 6.08
CA GLY A 112 -8.63 10.40 7.36
C GLY A 112 -7.59 9.66 8.21
N MET A 113 -7.58 8.32 8.19
CA MET A 113 -6.57 7.51 8.88
C MET A 113 -5.20 7.59 8.22
N GLU A 114 -5.14 7.53 6.87
CA GLU A 114 -3.89 7.73 6.12
C GLU A 114 -3.29 9.11 6.38
N TYR A 115 -4.14 10.14 6.40
CA TYR A 115 -3.71 11.50 6.70
C TYR A 115 -3.06 11.63 8.09
N ARG A 116 -3.55 10.90 9.10
CA ARG A 116 -2.95 10.90 10.45
C ARG A 116 -1.50 10.45 10.43
N PHE A 117 -1.18 9.41 9.65
CA PHE A 117 0.19 8.95 9.46
C PHE A 117 1.01 9.99 8.72
N THR A 118 0.51 10.48 7.59
CA THR A 118 1.22 11.43 6.73
C THR A 118 1.53 12.73 7.47
N TYR A 119 0.58 13.25 8.24
CA TYR A 119 0.76 14.45 9.06
C TYR A 119 1.94 14.33 10.05
N ARG A 120 2.11 13.13 10.63
CA ARG A 120 3.20 12.88 11.60
C ARG A 120 4.50 12.39 10.97
N ALA A 121 4.47 12.00 9.70
CA ALA A 121 5.58 11.30 9.08
C ALA A 121 6.89 12.10 9.05
N ALA A 122 6.80 13.42 8.92
CA ALA A 122 7.97 14.31 8.89
C ALA A 122 8.65 14.44 10.26
N GLU A 123 7.88 14.61 11.33
CA GLU A 123 8.43 14.89 12.67
C GLU A 123 8.62 13.62 13.51
N GLN A 124 7.67 12.70 13.45
CA GLN A 124 7.60 11.51 14.30
C GLN A 124 7.95 10.21 13.56
N GLY A 125 7.98 10.23 12.23
CA GLY A 125 8.31 9.11 11.38
C GLY A 125 9.71 9.20 10.75
N ASP A 126 9.88 8.46 9.68
CA ASP A 126 11.15 8.29 8.95
C ASP A 126 11.17 9.01 7.59
N PHE A 127 10.17 9.86 7.31
CA PHE A 127 10.00 10.48 6.00
C PHE A 127 11.20 11.35 5.60
N ILE A 128 11.67 12.19 6.51
CA ILE A 128 12.82 13.09 6.25
C ILE A 128 14.11 12.28 6.04
N GLU A 129 14.31 11.24 6.83
CA GLU A 129 15.48 10.35 6.66
C GLU A 129 15.42 9.61 5.31
N GLY A 130 14.24 9.15 4.90
CA GLY A 130 14.05 8.54 3.59
C GLY A 130 14.41 9.52 2.45
N ILE A 131 13.97 10.77 2.54
CA ILE A 131 14.33 11.82 1.56
C ILE A 131 15.85 12.07 1.59
N ARG A 132 16.47 12.21 2.76
CA ARG A 132 17.92 12.39 2.86
C ARG A 132 18.65 11.29 2.11
N ALA A 133 18.38 10.03 2.44
CA ALA A 133 19.09 8.89 1.91
C ALA A 133 18.87 8.65 0.40
N MET A 134 17.66 8.93 -0.09
CA MET A 134 17.28 8.59 -1.47
C MET A 134 17.43 9.76 -2.46
N VAL A 135 17.25 11.01 -1.99
CA VAL A 135 17.13 12.18 -2.87
C VAL A 135 18.30 13.15 -2.66
N ILE A 136 18.64 13.47 -1.41
CA ILE A 136 19.66 14.47 -1.07
C ILE A 136 21.05 13.86 -1.15
N ASP A 137 21.38 12.95 -0.25
CA ASP A 137 22.73 12.35 -0.15
C ASP A 137 22.91 11.22 -1.17
N LYS A 138 21.82 10.57 -1.58
CA LYS A 138 21.79 9.45 -2.54
C LYS A 138 22.64 8.26 -2.12
N ASP A 139 22.95 8.14 -0.82
CA ASP A 139 23.74 7.05 -0.25
C ASP A 139 22.96 5.72 -0.19
N LYS A 140 21.62 5.79 -0.36
CA LYS A 140 20.69 4.65 -0.31
C LYS A 140 20.83 3.83 0.98
N SER A 141 21.29 4.48 2.06
CA SER A 141 21.55 3.88 3.37
C SER A 141 20.80 4.65 4.46
N PRO A 142 19.46 4.56 4.50
CA PRO A 142 18.66 5.25 5.49
C PRO A 142 18.91 4.69 6.90
N LYS A 143 18.95 5.59 7.87
CA LYS A 143 19.07 5.29 9.30
C LYS A 143 17.68 5.39 9.93
N TRP A 144 16.91 4.33 9.80
CA TRP A 144 15.56 4.30 10.33
C TRP A 144 15.55 4.45 11.86
N ARG A 145 14.50 5.05 12.39
CA ARG A 145 14.30 5.29 13.83
C ARG A 145 14.16 4.02 14.63
N TYR A 146 13.62 2.97 14.01
CA TYR A 146 13.37 1.66 14.61
C TYR A 146 14.02 0.54 13.83
N ALA A 147 14.39 -0.52 14.53
CA ALA A 147 14.83 -1.77 13.91
C ALA A 147 13.63 -2.66 13.54
N MET A 148 13.84 -3.61 12.61
CA MET A 148 12.82 -4.59 12.22
C MET A 148 12.35 -5.49 13.36
N THR A 149 13.18 -5.63 14.39
CA THR A 149 12.95 -6.49 15.57
C THR A 149 12.31 -5.74 16.74
N ASP A 150 12.12 -4.43 16.63
CA ASP A 150 11.56 -3.64 17.72
C ASP A 150 10.03 -3.90 17.88
N PRO A 151 9.47 -3.74 19.08
CA PRO A 151 8.04 -3.84 19.33
C PRO A 151 7.30 -2.60 18.77
N LEU A 152 6.97 -2.62 17.47
CA LEU A 152 6.51 -1.45 16.72
C LEU A 152 5.04 -1.09 16.93
N LEU A 153 4.20 -2.00 17.46
CA LEU A 153 2.76 -1.76 17.58
C LEU A 153 2.41 -0.47 18.36
N PRO A 154 3.04 -0.15 19.51
CA PRO A 154 2.73 1.11 20.19
C PRO A 154 3.09 2.35 19.36
N ALA A 155 4.22 2.33 18.67
CA ALA A 155 4.66 3.44 17.82
C ALA A 155 3.77 3.57 16.58
N ALA A 156 3.44 2.47 15.91
CA ALA A 156 2.52 2.45 14.76
C ALA A 156 1.13 2.98 15.15
N SER A 157 0.57 2.50 16.26
CA SER A 157 -0.72 2.99 16.78
C SER A 157 -0.67 4.47 17.14
N ALA A 158 0.46 4.98 17.66
CA ALA A 158 0.64 6.40 17.97
C ALA A 158 0.59 7.27 16.70
N MET A 159 1.16 6.79 15.58
CA MET A 159 1.10 7.48 14.28
C MET A 159 -0.33 7.65 13.77
N LEU A 160 -1.24 6.74 14.14
CA LEU A 160 -2.62 6.71 13.67
C LEU A 160 -3.64 7.32 14.66
N ARG A 161 -3.19 7.96 15.74
CA ARG A 161 -4.08 8.64 16.69
C ARG A 161 -4.80 9.83 16.04
N PRO A 162 -6.03 10.14 16.46
CA PRO A 162 -6.73 11.36 16.01
C PRO A 162 -5.87 12.61 16.12
N LEU A 163 -6.07 13.57 15.22
CA LEU A 163 -5.33 14.82 15.14
C LEU A 163 -6.08 16.01 15.79
N GLY A 164 -7.29 15.77 16.29
CA GLY A 164 -8.12 16.85 16.87
C GLY A 164 -8.41 17.93 15.83
N LEU A 165 -8.00 19.17 16.13
CA LEU A 165 -8.21 20.32 15.24
C LEU A 165 -7.47 20.25 13.89
N HIS A 166 -6.49 19.35 13.77
CA HIS A 166 -5.72 19.14 12.53
C HIS A 166 -6.23 17.94 11.70
N SER A 167 -7.41 17.41 12.05
CA SER A 167 -8.02 16.31 11.28
C SER A 167 -8.30 16.76 9.85
N LEU A 168 -8.16 15.83 8.91
CA LEU A 168 -8.55 16.06 7.51
C LEU A 168 -10.07 16.28 7.47
N ASP A 169 -10.47 17.41 6.93
CA ASP A 169 -11.87 17.70 6.64
C ASP A 169 -12.11 17.51 5.13
N LEU A 170 -12.92 16.54 4.79
CA LEU A 170 -13.34 16.23 3.42
C LEU A 170 -14.82 16.56 3.19
N THR A 171 -15.47 17.25 4.13
CA THR A 171 -16.82 17.77 3.92
C THR A 171 -16.73 18.95 2.96
N GLU A 172 -17.29 18.77 1.78
CA GLU A 172 -17.37 19.83 0.77
C GLU A 172 -18.14 21.06 1.32
N ASN A 173 -17.56 22.23 1.07
CA ASN A 173 -18.28 23.50 1.13
C ASN A 173 -19.17 23.66 -0.11
#